data_040d25572b6425abbac634aa2fccdca1
#
_entry.id   040d25572b6425abbac634aa2fccdca1
#
_cell.length_a   1.000
_cell.length_b   1.000
_cell.length_c   1.000
_cell.angle_alpha   90.00
_cell.angle_beta   90.00
_cell.angle_gamma   90.00
#
_symmetry.space_group_name_H-M   'P 1'
#
loop_
_entity.id
_entity.type
_entity.pdbx_description
1 polymer ?
#
loop_
_entity_poly.entity_id
_entity_poly.type
_entity_poly.pdbx_seq_one_letter_code
_entity_poly.pdbx_strand_id
1 'polypeptide(L)'
;AGRTVFTGYRTSSKLTFQKDTKSTYQITQEFSAADLSEKRYYTNGVTVPNSINAATPDCTTDVTEHSFQRIRLGYGNTTDDVKLSIDGKELTPGTDYTVYKSVSDFDPSKLSADDTAYIQETGEFVFGKNVAASIKDNDKKLSVTYVKTGFDSSDARPEYYYNCKDITNAVTLDAGGNVPHDAAGDIIYSDPSKVVDFKFSSQEIKYTVANSTDITVNTQAKDVMDTGIKRDVDELIDVVQNAVNAHDKVSQIKK
;
A
#
# COMPACT_ATOMS: atom_id res chain seq x y z
N ALA A 1 -41.82 -11.01 -15.82
CA ALA A 1 -41.39 -11.04 -14.42
C ALA A 1 -40.11 -10.26 -14.31
N GLY A 2 -40.15 -9.03 -13.78
CA GLY A 2 -38.98 -8.19 -13.59
C GLY A 2 -38.02 -8.86 -12.60
N ARG A 3 -36.84 -9.27 -13.06
CA ARG A 3 -35.74 -9.61 -12.17
C ARG A 3 -35.23 -8.33 -11.54
N THR A 4 -35.15 -8.30 -10.22
CA THR A 4 -34.41 -7.24 -9.52
C THR A 4 -32.95 -7.32 -9.94
N VAL A 5 -32.48 -6.37 -10.75
CA VAL A 5 -31.12 -6.33 -11.30
C VAL A 5 -30.11 -5.90 -10.23
N PHE A 6 -30.58 -5.43 -9.07
CA PHE A 6 -29.72 -5.02 -7.96
C PHE A 6 -29.68 -6.12 -6.90
N THR A 7 -28.70 -7.00 -6.99
CA THR A 7 -28.20 -7.78 -5.86
C THR A 7 -27.10 -7.00 -5.13
N GLY A 8 -27.13 -5.66 -5.27
CA GLY A 8 -26.18 -4.77 -4.59
C GLY A 8 -26.37 -4.82 -3.07
N TYR A 9 -25.32 -4.46 -2.38
CA TYR A 9 -25.33 -4.27 -0.92
C TYR A 9 -26.54 -3.41 -0.52
N ARG A 10 -27.14 -3.72 0.61
CA ARG A 10 -28.25 -2.92 1.13
C ARG A 10 -27.85 -1.46 1.15
N THR A 11 -28.75 -0.55 0.83
CA THR A 11 -28.52 0.91 0.90
C THR A 11 -28.08 1.39 2.28
N SER A 12 -28.27 0.57 3.32
CA SER A 12 -27.77 0.79 4.69
C SER A 12 -26.31 0.31 4.91
N SER A 13 -25.71 -0.41 3.96
CA SER A 13 -24.32 -0.87 4.09
C SER A 13 -23.38 0.30 3.84
N LYS A 14 -22.49 0.53 4.79
CA LYS A 14 -21.45 1.55 4.67
C LYS A 14 -20.20 0.94 4.06
N LEU A 15 -19.60 1.62 3.08
CA LEU A 15 -18.34 1.19 2.46
C LEU A 15 -17.14 1.39 3.38
N THR A 16 -17.30 2.18 4.43
CA THR A 16 -16.26 2.49 5.39
C THR A 16 -16.64 2.03 6.79
N PHE A 17 -15.64 1.83 7.64
CA PHE A 17 -15.85 1.68 9.08
C PHE A 17 -16.41 2.98 9.65
N GLN A 18 -17.39 2.87 10.55
CA GLN A 18 -18.06 4.03 11.15
C GLN A 18 -17.45 4.45 12.48
N LYS A 19 -16.55 3.63 13.00
CA LYS A 19 -15.79 3.84 14.24
C LYS A 19 -14.51 3.03 14.17
N ASP A 20 -13.55 3.37 14.98
CA ASP A 20 -12.35 2.59 15.17
C ASP A 20 -12.69 1.19 15.64
N THR A 21 -12.06 0.20 15.09
CA THR A 21 -12.33 -1.22 15.37
C THR A 21 -11.03 -2.01 15.45
N LYS A 22 -11.06 -3.08 16.27
CA LYS A 22 -9.99 -4.07 16.36
C LYS A 22 -10.17 -5.23 15.37
N SER A 23 -10.97 -5.04 14.34
CA SER A 23 -11.16 -6.07 13.31
C SER A 23 -9.82 -6.46 12.69
N THR A 24 -9.70 -7.74 12.35
CA THR A 24 -8.50 -8.34 11.76
C THR A 24 -8.89 -9.02 10.46
N TYR A 25 -8.22 -8.63 9.39
CA TYR A 25 -8.46 -9.18 8.06
C TYR A 25 -7.15 -9.69 7.46
N GLN A 26 -7.21 -10.87 6.83
CA GLN A 26 -6.22 -11.32 5.87
C GLN A 26 -6.68 -10.90 4.49
N ILE A 27 -5.88 -10.09 3.79
CA ILE A 27 -6.24 -9.46 2.53
C ILE A 27 -5.27 -9.93 1.45
N THR A 28 -5.80 -10.28 0.28
CA THR A 28 -4.99 -10.61 -0.90
C THR A 28 -5.25 -9.58 -1.98
N GLN A 29 -4.17 -8.97 -2.48
CA GLN A 29 -4.19 -8.03 -3.59
C GLN A 29 -3.31 -8.50 -4.72
N GLU A 30 -3.82 -8.36 -5.93
CA GLU A 30 -3.07 -8.66 -7.14
C GLU A 30 -2.69 -7.36 -7.85
N PHE A 31 -1.48 -7.35 -8.38
CA PHE A 31 -0.92 -6.22 -9.10
C PHE A 31 -0.31 -6.69 -10.41
N SER A 32 -0.27 -5.77 -11.35
CA SER A 32 0.39 -5.91 -12.65
C SER A 32 1.54 -4.92 -12.78
N ALA A 33 2.28 -5.01 -13.85
CA ALA A 33 3.32 -4.02 -14.17
C ALA A 33 2.78 -2.58 -14.29
N ALA A 34 1.49 -2.43 -14.64
CA ALA A 34 0.84 -1.12 -14.76
C ALA A 34 0.57 -0.45 -13.39
N ASP A 35 0.54 -1.23 -12.31
CA ASP A 35 0.30 -0.73 -10.96
C ASP A 35 1.59 -0.22 -10.28
N LEU A 36 2.75 -0.39 -10.93
CA LEU A 36 4.00 0.20 -10.46
C LEU A 36 3.94 1.72 -10.64
N SER A 37 4.09 2.43 -9.53
CA SER A 37 4.15 3.88 -9.48
C SER A 37 5.55 4.36 -9.12
N GLU A 38 5.96 5.48 -9.69
CA GLU A 38 7.23 6.13 -9.38
C GLU A 38 7.08 7.05 -8.17
N LYS A 39 8.02 6.95 -7.21
CA LYS A 39 8.19 7.93 -6.13
C LYS A 39 9.56 8.58 -6.25
N ARG A 40 9.57 9.90 -6.22
CA ARG A 40 10.80 10.70 -6.28
C ARG A 40 11.25 11.08 -4.88
N TYR A 41 12.55 11.17 -4.70
CA TYR A 41 13.18 11.72 -3.51
C TYR A 41 14.42 12.51 -3.88
N TYR A 42 14.87 13.37 -2.98
CA TYR A 42 15.96 14.27 -3.22
C TYR A 42 17.04 14.05 -2.16
N THR A 43 18.29 14.00 -2.62
CA THR A 43 19.45 14.02 -1.72
C THR A 43 20.11 15.38 -1.81
N ASN A 44 20.38 15.97 -0.64
CA ASN A 44 21.07 17.25 -0.56
C ASN A 44 22.54 17.01 -0.25
N GLY A 45 23.42 17.33 -1.20
CA GLY A 45 24.85 17.49 -0.95
C GLY A 45 25.08 18.90 -0.43
N VAL A 46 25.16 19.09 0.89
CA VAL A 46 25.58 20.39 1.45
C VAL A 46 27.09 20.35 1.62
N THR A 47 27.82 21.06 0.76
CA THR A 47 29.22 21.37 1.03
C THR A 47 29.26 22.66 1.88
N VAL A 48 29.42 22.49 3.19
CA VAL A 48 29.70 23.62 4.09
C VAL A 48 31.18 23.94 3.94
N PRO A 49 31.57 25.13 3.45
CA PRO A 49 32.98 25.52 3.44
C PRO A 49 33.51 25.56 4.88
N ASN A 50 34.76 25.07 5.08
CA ASN A 50 35.41 25.04 6.40
C ASN A 50 35.65 26.44 7.03
N SER A 51 35.44 27.50 6.26
CA SER A 51 35.46 28.88 6.73
C SER A 51 34.50 29.72 5.88
N ILE A 52 33.62 30.46 6.53
CA ILE A 52 32.80 31.48 5.89
C ILE A 52 33.59 32.76 5.93
N ASN A 53 34.07 33.21 4.75
CA ASN A 53 34.63 34.54 4.59
C ASN A 53 33.94 35.27 3.43
N ALA A 54 34.07 36.56 3.37
CA ALA A 54 33.41 37.40 2.36
C ALA A 54 33.81 37.07 0.89
N ALA A 55 34.81 36.21 0.68
CA ALA A 55 35.27 35.77 -0.64
C ALA A 55 34.68 34.44 -1.11
N THR A 56 33.97 33.73 -0.24
CA THR A 56 33.28 32.46 -0.58
C THR A 56 31.78 32.53 -0.17
N PRO A 57 30.96 33.25 -0.96
CA PRO A 57 29.59 33.55 -0.60
C PRO A 57 28.62 32.36 -0.79
N ASP A 58 29.00 31.27 -1.41
CA ASP A 58 28.04 30.26 -1.87
C ASP A 58 28.22 28.91 -1.21
N CYS A 59 27.25 28.59 -0.31
CA CYS A 59 26.89 27.20 -0.09
C CYS A 59 26.17 26.71 -1.34
N THR A 60 26.86 25.95 -2.19
CA THR A 60 26.20 25.23 -3.27
C THR A 60 25.52 24.01 -2.68
N THR A 61 24.21 24.00 -2.71
CA THR A 61 23.42 22.80 -2.43
C THR A 61 23.16 22.09 -3.75
N ASP A 62 23.92 21.04 -4.01
CA ASP A 62 23.59 20.15 -5.13
C ASP A 62 22.42 19.25 -4.70
N VAL A 63 21.23 19.57 -5.21
CA VAL A 63 20.05 18.73 -5.04
C VAL A 63 20.04 17.73 -6.18
N THR A 64 20.22 16.45 -5.84
CA THR A 64 20.11 15.37 -6.82
C THR A 64 18.74 14.70 -6.67
N GLU A 65 18.01 14.64 -7.78
CA GLU A 65 16.74 13.93 -7.87
C GLU A 65 16.99 12.45 -8.13
N HIS A 66 16.32 11.62 -7.36
CA HIS A 66 16.31 10.16 -7.49
C HIS A 66 14.88 9.67 -7.54
N SER A 67 14.67 8.46 -8.05
CA SER A 67 13.38 7.81 -8.02
C SER A 67 13.50 6.31 -7.80
N PHE A 68 12.44 5.72 -7.30
CA PHE A 68 12.25 4.28 -7.23
C PHE A 68 10.83 3.91 -7.65
N GLN A 69 10.63 2.64 -8.00
CA GLN A 69 9.31 2.10 -8.33
C GLN A 69 8.71 1.41 -7.11
N ARG A 70 7.41 1.55 -6.93
CA ARG A 70 6.68 0.94 -5.81
C ARG A 70 5.31 0.42 -6.23
N ILE A 71 4.79 -0.54 -5.46
CA ILE A 71 3.36 -0.84 -5.37
C ILE A 71 2.88 -0.46 -3.97
N ARG A 72 1.61 -0.05 -3.87
CA ARG A 72 0.97 0.32 -2.59
C ARG A 72 -0.18 -0.62 -2.28
N LEU A 73 -0.15 -1.19 -1.10
CA LEU A 73 -1.26 -1.97 -0.58
C LEU A 73 -2.46 -1.05 -0.25
N GLY A 74 -3.64 -1.60 -0.17
CA GLY A 74 -4.84 -0.85 0.20
C GLY A 74 -4.77 -0.21 1.59
N TYR A 75 -3.95 -0.77 2.47
CA TYR A 75 -3.78 -0.30 3.86
C TYR A 75 -2.32 -0.24 4.25
N GLY A 76 -2.00 0.75 5.07
CA GLY A 76 -0.74 0.82 5.82
C GLY A 76 -0.88 0.25 7.24
N ASN A 77 0.19 0.38 8.04
CA ASN A 77 0.25 -0.15 9.40
C ASN A 77 -0.18 -1.63 9.44
N THR A 78 0.40 -2.43 8.56
CA THR A 78 0.15 -3.87 8.49
C THR A 78 0.89 -4.60 9.62
N THR A 79 0.54 -5.85 9.86
CA THR A 79 1.32 -6.71 10.76
C THR A 79 2.59 -7.21 10.06
N ASP A 80 3.40 -8.01 10.77
CA ASP A 80 4.57 -8.67 10.19
C ASP A 80 4.20 -9.75 9.15
N ASP A 81 2.90 -10.09 9.05
CA ASP A 81 2.35 -11.08 8.13
C ASP A 81 2.15 -10.53 6.74
N VAL A 82 3.20 -10.49 5.97
CA VAL A 82 3.16 -10.05 4.58
C VAL A 82 3.92 -11.03 3.71
N LYS A 83 3.27 -11.55 2.68
CA LYS A 83 3.83 -12.47 1.70
C LYS A 83 3.71 -11.85 0.31
N LEU A 84 4.84 -11.63 -0.35
CA LEU A 84 4.90 -11.19 -1.74
C LEU A 84 5.19 -12.38 -2.64
N SER A 85 4.42 -12.54 -3.68
CA SER A 85 4.68 -13.49 -4.76
C SER A 85 4.84 -12.75 -6.09
N ILE A 86 5.84 -13.14 -6.87
CA ILE A 86 6.07 -12.64 -8.24
C ILE A 86 6.00 -13.83 -9.20
N ASP A 87 5.08 -13.80 -10.15
CA ASP A 87 4.79 -14.91 -11.08
C ASP A 87 4.58 -16.27 -10.38
N GLY A 88 3.90 -16.24 -9.23
CA GLY A 88 3.63 -17.44 -8.43
C GLY A 88 4.79 -17.93 -7.59
N LYS A 89 5.98 -17.30 -7.66
CA LYS A 89 7.08 -17.57 -6.75
C LYS A 89 6.94 -16.70 -5.51
N GLU A 90 6.70 -17.31 -4.35
CA GLU A 90 6.68 -16.62 -3.07
C GLU A 90 8.10 -16.18 -2.67
N LEU A 91 8.22 -14.95 -2.21
CA LEU A 91 9.45 -14.35 -1.70
C LEU A 91 9.47 -14.40 -0.18
N THR A 92 10.64 -14.69 0.38
CA THR A 92 10.85 -14.85 1.81
C THR A 92 11.31 -13.53 2.44
N PRO A 93 10.59 -13.00 3.47
CA PRO A 93 11.04 -11.82 4.20
C PRO A 93 12.38 -12.07 4.89
N GLY A 94 13.25 -11.06 4.87
CA GLY A 94 14.60 -11.13 5.41
C GLY A 94 15.63 -11.83 4.51
N THR A 95 15.19 -12.53 3.46
CA THR A 95 16.06 -13.18 2.47
C THR A 95 15.91 -12.55 1.09
N ASP A 96 14.68 -12.51 0.56
CA ASP A 96 14.39 -11.98 -0.77
C ASP A 96 13.97 -10.50 -0.72
N TYR A 97 13.51 -10.02 0.42
CA TYR A 97 13.23 -8.59 0.65
C TYR A 97 13.42 -8.20 2.11
N THR A 98 13.76 -6.93 2.33
CA THR A 98 13.95 -6.36 3.67
C THR A 98 12.67 -5.70 4.15
N VAL A 99 12.31 -5.95 5.42
CA VAL A 99 11.13 -5.34 6.06
C VAL A 99 11.56 -4.18 6.94
N TYR A 100 10.97 -3.01 6.72
CA TYR A 100 11.12 -1.80 7.53
C TYR A 100 9.79 -1.50 8.23
N LYS A 101 9.85 -1.21 9.54
CA LYS A 101 8.64 -0.93 10.32
C LYS A 101 8.08 0.45 10.02
N SER A 102 8.96 1.42 9.85
CA SER A 102 8.57 2.80 9.58
C SER A 102 9.31 3.37 8.36
N VAL A 103 8.76 4.45 7.81
CA VAL A 103 9.40 5.22 6.73
C VAL A 103 10.74 5.78 7.18
N SER A 104 10.89 6.14 8.46
CA SER A 104 12.14 6.69 9.00
C SER A 104 13.29 5.67 9.03
N ASP A 105 12.97 4.38 9.03
CA ASP A 105 13.97 3.30 9.02
C ASP A 105 14.47 2.99 7.61
N PHE A 106 13.71 3.40 6.59
CA PHE A 106 14.02 3.17 5.19
C PHE A 106 14.80 4.33 4.57
N ASP A 107 16.00 4.06 4.12
CA ASP A 107 16.81 5.02 3.37
C ASP A 107 16.83 4.60 1.89
N PRO A 108 16.07 5.29 1.03
CA PRO A 108 15.98 4.93 -0.39
C PRO A 108 17.32 5.03 -1.14
N SER A 109 18.27 5.81 -0.62
CA SER A 109 19.60 5.92 -1.24
C SER A 109 20.47 4.67 -1.08
N LYS A 110 20.09 3.80 -0.14
CA LYS A 110 20.76 2.52 0.12
C LYS A 110 20.11 1.33 -0.57
N LEU A 111 18.98 1.55 -1.26
CA LEU A 111 18.31 0.48 -2.00
C LEU A 111 19.16 0.10 -3.22
N SER A 112 19.68 -1.12 -3.24
CA SER A 112 20.41 -1.65 -4.38
C SER A 112 19.48 -1.89 -5.56
N ALA A 113 20.05 -1.95 -6.77
CA ALA A 113 19.27 -2.16 -7.99
C ALA A 113 18.50 -3.50 -8.02
N ASP A 114 18.98 -4.50 -7.31
CA ASP A 114 18.41 -5.85 -7.25
C ASP A 114 17.61 -6.12 -5.97
N ASP A 115 17.51 -5.13 -5.08
CA ASP A 115 16.83 -5.28 -3.81
C ASP A 115 15.33 -5.00 -3.90
N THR A 116 14.60 -5.58 -2.97
CA THR A 116 13.20 -5.26 -2.69
C THR A 116 13.07 -4.91 -1.21
N ALA A 117 12.31 -3.88 -0.91
CA ALA A 117 12.00 -3.46 0.45
C ALA A 117 10.50 -3.41 0.68
N TYR A 118 10.06 -3.72 1.89
CA TYR A 118 8.70 -3.54 2.34
C TYR A 118 8.65 -2.58 3.53
N ILE A 119 7.79 -1.57 3.45
CA ILE A 119 7.59 -0.57 4.50
C ILE A 119 6.20 -0.78 5.11
N GLN A 120 6.14 -1.29 6.34
CA GLN A 120 4.89 -1.66 7.01
C GLN A 120 3.98 -0.47 7.27
N GLU A 121 4.54 0.65 7.74
CA GLU A 121 3.80 1.87 8.07
C GLU A 121 2.98 2.37 6.89
N THR A 122 3.56 2.38 5.70
CA THR A 122 2.88 2.85 4.48
C THR A 122 2.27 1.72 3.66
N GLY A 123 2.57 0.45 3.97
CA GLY A 123 2.12 -0.69 3.16
C GLY A 123 2.65 -0.63 1.73
N GLU A 124 3.93 -0.33 1.57
CA GLU A 124 4.57 -0.17 0.27
C GLU A 124 5.65 -1.21 0.05
N PHE A 125 5.62 -1.88 -1.11
CA PHE A 125 6.78 -2.58 -1.64
C PHE A 125 7.54 -1.66 -2.57
N VAL A 126 8.82 -1.48 -2.30
CA VAL A 126 9.75 -0.65 -3.07
C VAL A 126 10.73 -1.56 -3.80
N PHE A 127 10.87 -1.34 -5.09
CA PHE A 127 11.68 -2.17 -5.96
C PHE A 127 12.90 -1.41 -6.47
N GLY A 128 14.06 -2.04 -6.37
CA GLY A 128 15.27 -1.60 -7.04
C GLY A 128 15.10 -1.60 -8.56
N LYS A 129 15.95 -0.86 -9.24
CA LYS A 129 15.83 -0.58 -10.67
C LYS A 129 15.73 -1.85 -11.53
N ASN A 130 16.54 -2.87 -11.25
CA ASN A 130 16.56 -4.11 -12.03
C ASN A 130 15.32 -4.96 -11.77
N VAL A 131 14.87 -5.03 -10.50
CA VAL A 131 13.63 -5.75 -10.14
C VAL A 131 12.44 -5.11 -10.82
N ALA A 132 12.31 -3.78 -10.74
CA ALA A 132 11.23 -3.03 -11.38
C ALA A 132 11.24 -3.19 -12.92
N ALA A 133 12.41 -3.13 -13.55
CA ALA A 133 12.56 -3.39 -14.97
C ALA A 133 12.12 -4.82 -15.33
N SER A 134 12.57 -5.82 -14.56
CA SER A 134 12.19 -7.21 -14.76
C SER A 134 10.68 -7.44 -14.66
N ILE A 135 9.99 -6.73 -13.76
CA ILE A 135 8.53 -6.79 -13.63
C ILE A 135 7.87 -6.18 -14.88
N LYS A 136 8.31 -5.02 -15.32
CA LYS A 136 7.74 -4.30 -16.47
C LYS A 136 7.99 -5.00 -17.80
N ASP A 137 9.23 -5.41 -18.05
CA ASP A 137 9.64 -5.96 -19.34
C ASP A 137 9.05 -7.35 -19.61
N ASN A 138 8.71 -8.09 -18.54
CA ASN A 138 8.13 -9.42 -18.66
C ASN A 138 6.65 -9.48 -18.25
N ASP A 139 5.99 -8.34 -18.05
CA ASP A 139 4.58 -8.22 -17.60
C ASP A 139 4.25 -9.16 -16.43
N LYS A 140 5.15 -9.19 -15.43
CA LYS A 140 5.01 -10.11 -14.30
C LYS A 140 3.81 -9.76 -13.44
N LYS A 141 3.16 -10.80 -12.95
CA LYS A 141 2.04 -10.67 -11.99
C LYS A 141 2.59 -10.71 -10.58
N LEU A 142 2.11 -9.78 -9.75
CA LEU A 142 2.45 -9.75 -8.34
C LEU A 142 1.19 -10.05 -7.53
N SER A 143 1.34 -10.83 -6.47
CA SER A 143 0.28 -11.06 -5.49
C SER A 143 0.83 -10.82 -4.10
N VAL A 144 0.12 -10.02 -3.32
CA VAL A 144 0.49 -9.74 -1.92
C VAL A 144 -0.64 -10.19 -1.01
N THR A 145 -0.33 -11.09 -0.10
CA THR A 145 -1.23 -11.46 1.00
C THR A 145 -0.67 -10.90 2.29
N TYR A 146 -1.50 -10.16 3.02
CA TYR A 146 -1.08 -9.52 4.26
C TYR A 146 -2.21 -9.50 5.30
N VAL A 147 -1.83 -9.33 6.56
CA VAL A 147 -2.79 -9.16 7.65
C VAL A 147 -2.80 -7.70 8.09
N LYS A 148 -4.00 -7.16 8.25
CA LYS A 148 -4.26 -5.84 8.83
C LYS A 148 -5.11 -6.00 10.06
N THR A 149 -4.62 -5.46 11.18
CA THR A 149 -5.36 -5.34 12.45
C THR A 149 -5.64 -3.88 12.74
N GLY A 150 -6.79 -3.63 13.33
CA GLY A 150 -7.18 -2.25 13.67
C GLY A 150 -7.46 -1.40 12.44
N PHE A 151 -8.65 -0.86 12.37
CA PHE A 151 -9.07 0.04 11.31
C PHE A 151 -9.63 1.31 11.93
N ASP A 152 -9.25 2.43 11.37
CA ASP A 152 -9.74 3.73 11.80
C ASP A 152 -11.15 3.99 11.28
N SER A 153 -11.84 4.90 11.93
CA SER A 153 -13.07 5.47 11.41
C SER A 153 -12.79 6.08 10.03
N SER A 154 -13.64 5.79 9.07
CA SER A 154 -13.51 6.14 7.66
C SER A 154 -12.58 5.28 6.81
N ASP A 155 -11.82 4.35 7.36
CA ASP A 155 -11.14 3.36 6.52
C ASP A 155 -12.15 2.55 5.70
N ALA A 156 -11.81 2.27 4.45
CA ALA A 156 -12.65 1.42 3.61
C ALA A 156 -12.68 0.01 4.19
N ARG A 157 -13.81 -0.66 4.04
CA ARG A 157 -13.96 -2.04 4.52
C ARG A 157 -13.42 -3.00 3.46
N PRO A 158 -12.49 -3.92 3.81
CA PRO A 158 -11.79 -4.76 2.84
C PRO A 158 -12.70 -5.59 1.95
N GLU A 159 -13.80 -6.10 2.49
CA GLU A 159 -14.72 -6.99 1.79
C GLU A 159 -15.39 -6.37 0.56
N TYR A 160 -15.36 -5.06 0.42
CA TYR A 160 -15.91 -4.36 -0.73
C TYR A 160 -14.91 -4.11 -1.85
N TYR A 161 -13.62 -4.32 -1.58
CA TYR A 161 -12.55 -3.96 -2.51
C TYR A 161 -11.67 -5.16 -2.89
N TYR A 162 -11.50 -6.13 -1.97
CA TYR A 162 -10.50 -7.17 -2.09
C TYR A 162 -11.05 -8.56 -1.81
N ASN A 163 -10.36 -9.57 -2.30
CA ASN A 163 -10.48 -10.91 -1.75
C ASN A 163 -9.88 -10.89 -0.35
N CYS A 164 -10.67 -11.21 0.65
CA CYS A 164 -10.21 -11.15 2.03
C CYS A 164 -10.94 -12.13 2.93
N LYS A 165 -10.34 -12.42 4.07
CA LYS A 165 -10.94 -13.20 5.15
C LYS A 165 -11.03 -12.33 6.39
N ASP A 166 -12.23 -12.18 6.93
CA ASP A 166 -12.40 -11.66 8.29
C ASP A 166 -12.04 -12.77 9.27
N ILE A 167 -10.96 -12.57 9.99
CA ILE A 167 -10.42 -13.51 10.98
C ILE A 167 -10.52 -12.97 12.40
N THR A 168 -11.22 -11.87 12.61
CA THR A 168 -11.36 -11.16 13.90
C THR A 168 -11.71 -12.08 15.06
N ASN A 169 -12.65 -12.98 14.84
CA ASN A 169 -13.11 -13.90 15.88
C ASN A 169 -12.49 -15.31 15.76
N ALA A 170 -11.68 -15.51 14.75
CA ALA A 170 -11.05 -16.79 14.44
C ALA A 170 -9.64 -16.93 14.99
N VAL A 171 -8.97 -15.81 15.31
CA VAL A 171 -7.61 -15.77 15.86
C VAL A 171 -7.59 -15.12 17.23
N THR A 172 -6.59 -15.49 18.02
CA THR A 172 -6.25 -14.78 19.26
C THR A 172 -4.89 -14.14 19.03
N LEU A 173 -4.86 -12.81 18.98
CA LEU A 173 -3.62 -12.06 18.79
C LEU A 173 -2.68 -12.26 19.98
N ASP A 174 -1.39 -12.24 19.73
CA ASP A 174 -0.37 -12.24 20.77
C ASP A 174 -0.31 -10.88 21.52
N ALA A 175 0.57 -10.78 22.51
CA ALA A 175 0.73 -9.56 23.31
C ALA A 175 1.25 -8.37 22.47
N GLY A 176 1.84 -8.63 21.30
CA GLY A 176 2.30 -7.62 20.34
C GLY A 176 1.24 -7.23 19.31
N GLY A 177 0.06 -7.87 19.35
CA GLY A 177 -1.01 -7.65 18.38
C GLY A 177 -0.82 -8.40 17.06
N ASN A 178 0.10 -9.38 17.01
CA ASN A 178 0.35 -10.19 15.83
C ASN A 178 -0.53 -11.44 15.82
N VAL A 179 -0.75 -11.95 14.62
CA VAL A 179 -1.45 -13.22 14.40
C VAL A 179 -0.48 -14.38 14.66
N PRO A 180 -0.87 -15.43 15.40
CA PRO A 180 0.00 -16.57 15.65
C PRO A 180 0.15 -17.45 14.40
N HIS A 181 1.37 -17.98 14.20
CA HIS A 181 1.73 -18.85 13.08
C HIS A 181 2.32 -20.16 13.56
N ASP A 182 2.13 -21.19 12.74
CA ASP A 182 2.80 -22.46 12.92
C ASP A 182 4.23 -22.44 12.33
N ALA A 183 4.92 -23.58 12.41
CA ALA A 183 6.29 -23.72 11.88
C ALA A 183 6.38 -23.63 10.34
N ALA A 184 5.27 -23.77 9.63
CA ALA A 184 5.17 -23.61 8.17
C ALA A 184 4.87 -22.15 7.77
N GLY A 185 4.57 -21.26 8.74
CA GLY A 185 4.20 -19.88 8.51
C GLY A 185 2.71 -19.69 8.17
N ASP A 186 1.89 -20.68 8.48
CA ASP A 186 0.44 -20.59 8.31
C ASP A 186 -0.24 -20.06 9.57
N ILE A 187 -1.32 -19.30 9.39
CA ILE A 187 -2.08 -18.72 10.51
C ILE A 187 -2.70 -19.81 11.37
N ILE A 188 -2.43 -19.76 12.68
CA ILE A 188 -3.09 -20.63 13.67
C ILE A 188 -4.43 -20.01 14.06
N TYR A 189 -5.52 -20.68 13.68
CA TYR A 189 -6.87 -20.27 14.07
C TYR A 189 -7.25 -20.87 15.42
N SER A 190 -7.67 -20.02 16.35
CA SER A 190 -8.27 -20.46 17.62
C SER A 190 -9.64 -21.13 17.39
N ASP A 191 -10.40 -20.65 16.41
CA ASP A 191 -11.68 -21.21 15.98
C ASP A 191 -11.88 -21.02 14.47
N PRO A 192 -11.46 -22.01 13.65
CA PRO A 192 -11.56 -21.92 12.18
C PRO A 192 -12.99 -21.72 11.65
N SER A 193 -14.01 -22.11 12.44
CA SER A 193 -15.42 -21.98 12.03
C SER A 193 -15.90 -20.53 11.98
N LYS A 194 -15.14 -19.61 12.58
CA LYS A 194 -15.43 -18.17 12.61
C LYS A 194 -14.72 -17.37 11.53
N VAL A 195 -13.96 -18.02 10.68
CA VAL A 195 -13.39 -17.38 9.49
C VAL A 195 -14.52 -17.06 8.52
N VAL A 196 -14.65 -15.81 8.12
CA VAL A 196 -15.60 -15.39 7.08
C VAL A 196 -14.83 -15.04 5.82
N ASP A 197 -15.03 -15.82 4.77
CA ASP A 197 -14.33 -15.64 3.49
C ASP A 197 -15.17 -14.73 2.57
N PHE A 198 -14.57 -13.64 2.12
CA PHE A 198 -15.15 -12.71 1.16
C PHE A 198 -14.39 -12.81 -0.17
N LYS A 199 -15.11 -13.23 -1.20
CA LYS A 199 -14.60 -13.20 -2.56
C LYS A 199 -15.15 -12.00 -3.28
N PHE A 200 -14.26 -11.11 -3.66
CA PHE A 200 -14.64 -9.98 -4.49
C PHE A 200 -15.08 -10.49 -5.87
N SER A 201 -16.30 -10.15 -6.28
CA SER A 201 -16.80 -10.40 -7.62
C SER A 201 -17.14 -9.08 -8.30
N SER A 202 -16.55 -8.88 -9.48
CA SER A 202 -16.92 -7.77 -10.35
C SER A 202 -18.41 -7.87 -10.73
N GLN A 203 -19.18 -6.82 -10.48
CA GLN A 203 -20.58 -6.73 -10.85
C GLN A 203 -20.72 -5.95 -12.17
N GLU A 204 -20.19 -6.52 -13.24
CA GLU A 204 -20.32 -5.94 -14.57
C GLU A 204 -21.75 -6.16 -15.11
N ILE A 205 -22.40 -5.07 -15.49
CA ILE A 205 -23.65 -5.12 -16.25
C ILE A 205 -23.30 -5.06 -17.73
N LYS A 206 -23.54 -6.17 -18.41
CA LYS A 206 -23.25 -6.30 -19.85
C LYS A 206 -24.55 -6.30 -20.66
N TYR A 207 -24.55 -5.55 -21.75
CA TYR A 207 -25.59 -5.60 -22.76
C TYR A 207 -25.02 -6.21 -24.04
N THR A 208 -25.68 -7.22 -24.54
CA THR A 208 -25.36 -7.80 -25.86
C THR A 208 -25.97 -6.90 -26.94
N VAL A 209 -25.12 -6.22 -27.70
CA VAL A 209 -25.53 -5.26 -28.74
C VAL A 209 -25.49 -5.86 -30.14
N ALA A 210 -24.76 -6.95 -30.32
CA ALA A 210 -24.70 -7.73 -31.55
C ALA A 210 -24.35 -9.19 -31.24
N ASN A 211 -24.42 -10.05 -32.25
CA ASN A 211 -24.03 -11.46 -32.09
C ASN A 211 -22.59 -11.52 -31.56
N SER A 212 -22.40 -12.05 -30.36
CA SER A 212 -21.11 -12.17 -29.65
C SER A 212 -20.41 -10.86 -29.27
N THR A 213 -21.13 -9.72 -29.17
CA THR A 213 -20.56 -8.44 -28.75
C THR A 213 -21.31 -7.92 -27.52
N ASP A 214 -20.63 -7.93 -26.39
CA ASP A 214 -21.13 -7.37 -25.13
C ASP A 214 -20.44 -6.05 -24.83
N ILE A 215 -21.22 -5.08 -24.35
CA ILE A 215 -20.72 -3.79 -23.87
C ILE A 215 -21.01 -3.70 -22.38
N THR A 216 -19.96 -3.44 -21.57
CA THR A 216 -20.10 -3.13 -20.15
C THR A 216 -20.60 -1.68 -20.01
N VAL A 217 -21.70 -1.50 -19.29
CA VAL A 217 -22.39 -0.20 -19.18
C VAL A 217 -22.36 0.41 -17.78
N ASN A 218 -21.68 -0.22 -16.84
CA ASN A 218 -21.53 0.31 -15.49
C ASN A 218 -20.07 0.49 -15.11
N THR A 219 -19.80 1.51 -14.29
CA THR A 219 -18.54 1.69 -13.56
C THR A 219 -18.76 1.27 -12.11
N GLN A 220 -17.86 0.52 -11.56
CA GLN A 220 -17.95 0.09 -10.16
C GLN A 220 -17.40 1.17 -9.24
N ALA A 221 -17.96 1.28 -8.04
CA ALA A 221 -17.50 2.27 -7.06
C ALA A 221 -16.00 2.13 -6.74
N LYS A 222 -15.47 0.89 -6.72
CA LYS A 222 -14.05 0.62 -6.49
C LYS A 222 -13.12 1.19 -7.58
N ASP A 223 -13.61 1.31 -8.81
CA ASP A 223 -12.83 1.83 -9.93
C ASP A 223 -12.71 3.36 -9.88
N VAL A 224 -13.57 4.01 -9.09
CA VAL A 224 -13.61 5.47 -8.90
C VAL A 224 -13.12 5.89 -7.52
N MET A 225 -13.40 5.07 -6.51
CA MET A 225 -13.08 5.33 -5.10
C MET A 225 -12.12 4.26 -4.60
N ASP A 226 -10.84 4.50 -4.75
CA ASP A 226 -9.78 3.61 -4.24
C ASP A 226 -9.61 3.77 -2.72
N THR A 227 -9.20 2.69 -2.05
CA THR A 227 -8.81 2.70 -0.63
C THR A 227 -7.60 3.59 -0.37
N GLY A 228 -6.79 3.85 -1.40
CA GLY A 228 -5.61 4.73 -1.35
C GLY A 228 -5.93 6.22 -1.25
N ILE A 229 -7.13 6.68 -1.64
CA ILE A 229 -7.47 8.11 -1.72
C ILE A 229 -7.23 8.83 -0.39
N LYS A 230 -7.63 8.24 0.75
CA LYS A 230 -7.39 8.82 2.07
C LYS A 230 -5.90 9.04 2.30
N ARG A 231 -5.07 8.04 2.03
CA ARG A 231 -3.61 8.12 2.22
C ARG A 231 -2.94 9.10 1.28
N ASP A 232 -3.45 9.24 0.05
CA ASP A 232 -2.95 10.23 -0.90
C ASP A 232 -3.22 11.64 -0.44
N VAL A 233 -4.39 11.87 0.15
CA VAL A 233 -4.75 13.15 0.78
C VAL A 233 -3.90 13.42 2.01
N ASP A 234 -3.69 12.43 2.88
CA ASP A 234 -2.84 12.55 4.07
C ASP A 234 -1.38 12.84 3.65
N GLU A 235 -0.83 12.12 2.67
CA GLU A 235 0.53 12.38 2.13
C GLU A 235 0.63 13.80 1.53
N LEU A 236 -0.40 14.27 0.85
CA LEU A 236 -0.45 15.65 0.32
C LEU A 236 -0.45 16.68 1.44
N ILE A 237 -1.23 16.47 2.50
CA ILE A 237 -1.27 17.35 3.67
C ILE A 237 0.11 17.42 4.32
N ASP A 238 0.78 16.30 4.51
CA ASP A 238 2.12 16.24 5.11
C ASP A 238 3.16 16.98 4.24
N VAL A 239 3.12 16.81 2.92
CA VAL A 239 4.01 17.53 2.00
C VAL A 239 3.79 19.05 2.08
N VAL A 240 2.54 19.50 2.07
CA VAL A 240 2.19 20.92 2.19
C VAL A 240 2.64 21.48 3.55
N GLN A 241 2.39 20.75 4.65
CA GLN A 241 2.80 21.17 5.99
C GLN A 241 4.33 21.28 6.10
N ASN A 242 5.06 20.33 5.53
CA ASN A 242 6.52 20.37 5.50
C ASN A 242 7.05 21.56 4.69
N ALA A 243 6.42 21.90 3.57
CA ALA A 243 6.76 23.07 2.77
C ALA A 243 6.53 24.37 3.55
N VAL A 244 5.40 24.50 4.25
CA VAL A 244 5.09 25.66 5.12
C VAL A 244 6.11 25.78 6.24
N ASN A 245 6.41 24.68 6.94
CA ASN A 245 7.39 24.65 8.02
C ASN A 245 8.80 25.05 7.53
N ALA A 246 9.20 24.62 6.34
CA ALA A 246 10.47 25.00 5.74
C ALA A 246 10.51 26.50 5.39
N HIS A 247 9.43 27.04 4.82
CA HIS A 247 9.30 28.47 4.53
C HIS A 247 9.41 29.32 5.80
N ASP A 248 8.76 28.92 6.89
CA ASP A 248 8.78 29.63 8.16
C ASP A 248 10.18 29.64 8.78
N LYS A 249 10.91 28.51 8.72
CA LYS A 249 12.30 28.45 9.16
C LYS A 249 13.20 29.40 8.37
N VAL A 250 13.07 29.45 7.05
CA VAL A 250 13.82 30.39 6.20
C VAL A 250 13.49 31.83 6.56
N SER A 251 12.21 32.13 6.84
CA SER A 251 11.77 33.47 7.24
C SER A 251 12.32 33.89 8.61
N GLN A 252 12.51 32.95 9.54
CA GLN A 252 13.13 33.20 10.85
C GLN A 252 14.65 33.47 10.73
N ILE A 253 15.33 32.76 9.83
CA ILE A 253 16.79 32.95 9.61
C ILE A 253 17.09 34.30 8.95
N LYS A 254 16.16 34.85 8.17
CA LYS A 254 16.31 36.15 7.49
C LYS A 254 16.08 37.37 8.40
N LYS A 255 15.61 37.18 9.63
CA LYS A 255 15.46 38.24 10.65
C LYS A 255 16.70 38.34 11.53
#